data_74367a6efddfce0eff1553ceaab3d507
#
_entry.id   74367a6efddfce0eff1553ceaab3d507
#
_cell.length_a   1.000
_cell.length_b   1.000
_cell.length_c   1.000
_cell.angle_alpha   90.00
_cell.angle_beta   90.00
_cell.angle_gamma   90.00
#
_symmetry.space_group_name_H-M   'P 1'
#
loop_
_entity.id
_entity.type
_entity.pdbx_description
1 polymer ?
#
loop_
_entity_poly.entity_id
_entity_poly.type
_entity_poly.pdbx_seq_one_letter_code
_entity_poly.pdbx_strand_id
1 'polypeptide(L)'
;MRRIIVPVILALVIAALAAGTAFAVDSTSFEMVRSQAAVAGDCLKGAKANVDIETVAGLQNMDVTVNNAPKNTEFELFVTQQPNSPFGISWYQADFETNNQGHGEVSARGIFGEELFLFAPGSVNAPQVDDQDAATNPAFDPVHTLHLGLWFGDPKDAKDAGCSGKVTQFDGDHEAGIQAFSTRNFPALNGPLGEITD
;
A
#
# COMPACT_ATOMS: atom_id res chain seq x y z
N MET A 1 53.40 -68.86 6.68
CA MET A 1 52.03 -68.26 6.56
C MET A 1 52.07 -66.84 7.03
N ARG A 2 52.05 -65.86 6.07
CA ARG A 2 52.13 -64.44 6.33
C ARG A 2 50.70 -63.86 6.20
N ARG A 3 50.11 -63.38 7.29
CA ARG A 3 48.81 -62.76 7.31
C ARG A 3 48.99 -61.31 6.93
N ILE A 4 48.39 -60.88 5.82
CA ILE A 4 48.28 -59.44 5.36
C ILE A 4 47.07 -58.87 6.05
N ILE A 5 47.31 -57.89 6.91
CA ILE A 5 46.23 -57.05 7.50
C ILE A 5 46.04 -55.86 6.59
N VAL A 6 44.86 -55.76 5.97
CA VAL A 6 44.44 -54.54 5.17
C VAL A 6 43.75 -53.57 6.12
N PRO A 7 44.22 -52.31 6.25
CA PRO A 7 43.46 -51.33 6.99
C PRO A 7 42.33 -50.79 6.15
N VAL A 8 41.11 -50.91 6.65
CA VAL A 8 39.92 -50.22 6.11
C VAL A 8 39.97 -48.79 6.57
N ILE A 9 40.22 -47.86 5.63
CA ILE A 9 40.13 -46.44 5.87
C ILE A 9 38.64 -46.07 5.70
N LEU A 10 37.99 -45.77 6.83
CA LEU A 10 36.63 -45.26 6.88
C LEU A 10 36.67 -43.73 6.59
N ALA A 11 36.36 -43.32 5.37
CA ALA A 11 36.22 -41.92 5.00
C ALA A 11 34.89 -41.38 5.50
N LEU A 12 34.92 -40.59 6.56
CA LEU A 12 33.76 -39.87 7.06
C LEU A 12 33.53 -38.64 6.16
N VAL A 13 32.53 -38.69 5.27
CA VAL A 13 32.08 -37.56 4.49
C VAL A 13 31.15 -36.75 5.39
N ILE A 14 31.65 -35.66 5.94
CA ILE A 14 30.84 -34.65 6.63
C ILE A 14 30.16 -33.78 5.56
N ALA A 15 28.91 -34.10 5.25
CA ALA A 15 28.04 -33.20 4.47
C ALA A 15 27.63 -32.04 5.37
N ALA A 16 28.32 -30.93 5.26
CA ALA A 16 27.87 -29.65 5.86
C ALA A 16 26.60 -29.22 5.13
N LEU A 17 25.44 -29.49 5.72
CA LEU A 17 24.18 -28.84 5.33
C LEU A 17 24.31 -27.35 5.68
N ALA A 18 24.59 -26.51 4.69
CA ALA A 18 24.39 -25.09 4.79
C ALA A 18 22.86 -24.86 4.85
N ALA A 19 22.32 -24.88 6.05
CA ALA A 19 20.97 -24.34 6.28
C ALA A 19 21.04 -22.84 6.03
N GLY A 20 20.75 -22.43 4.81
CA GLY A 20 20.44 -21.03 4.52
C GLY A 20 19.24 -20.65 5.38
N THR A 21 19.39 -19.71 6.27
CA THR A 21 18.27 -19.07 6.92
C THR A 21 17.47 -18.35 5.83
N ALA A 22 16.41 -18.96 5.36
CA ALA A 22 15.40 -18.24 4.60
C ALA A 22 14.80 -17.21 5.57
N PHE A 23 15.12 -15.95 5.38
CA PHE A 23 14.37 -14.89 6.03
C PHE A 23 12.95 -14.99 5.48
N ALA A 24 11.98 -15.15 6.36
CA ALA A 24 10.58 -15.00 5.98
C ALA A 24 10.42 -13.56 5.51
N VAL A 25 10.07 -13.38 4.26
CA VAL A 25 9.60 -12.09 3.75
C VAL A 25 8.18 -11.97 4.28
N ASP A 26 7.94 -10.98 5.13
CA ASP A 26 6.59 -10.71 5.57
C ASP A 26 5.85 -10.03 4.43
N SER A 27 4.75 -10.64 3.99
CA SER A 27 4.00 -10.18 2.83
C SER A 27 2.51 -10.14 3.15
N THR A 28 1.87 -9.06 2.73
CA THR A 28 0.44 -8.84 2.87
C THR A 28 -0.14 -8.56 1.49
N SER A 29 -1.26 -9.22 1.15
CA SER A 29 -1.96 -9.01 -0.12
C SER A 29 -3.45 -8.78 0.13
N PHE A 30 -4.03 -7.80 -0.57
CA PHE A 30 -5.46 -7.51 -0.46
C PHE A 30 -6.02 -6.87 -1.73
N GLU A 31 -7.34 -6.91 -1.87
CA GLU A 31 -8.05 -6.25 -2.94
C GLU A 31 -8.61 -4.89 -2.49
N MET A 32 -8.49 -3.90 -3.35
CA MET A 32 -9.27 -2.67 -3.27
C MET A 32 -10.58 -2.87 -4.04
N VAL A 33 -11.66 -2.35 -3.51
CA VAL A 33 -12.97 -2.40 -4.16
C VAL A 33 -13.32 -1.05 -4.82
N ARG A 34 -14.26 -1.04 -5.73
CA ARG A 34 -14.78 0.21 -6.29
C ARG A 34 -15.20 1.16 -5.18
N SER A 35 -14.80 2.42 -5.28
CA SER A 35 -15.18 3.46 -4.33
C SER A 35 -16.70 3.66 -4.24
N GLN A 36 -17.16 4.38 -3.23
CA GLN A 36 -18.57 4.78 -3.16
C GLN A 36 -19.00 5.61 -4.38
N ALA A 37 -18.13 6.48 -4.88
CA ALA A 37 -18.39 7.31 -6.05
C ALA A 37 -18.52 6.47 -7.32
N ALA A 38 -17.63 5.49 -7.53
CA ALA A 38 -17.68 4.58 -8.66
C ALA A 38 -18.91 3.65 -8.63
N VAL A 39 -19.31 3.21 -7.44
CA VAL A 39 -20.55 2.41 -7.27
C VAL A 39 -21.77 3.26 -7.56
N ALA A 40 -21.85 4.49 -7.03
CA ALA A 40 -22.97 5.40 -7.27
C ALA A 40 -23.08 5.81 -8.75
N GLY A 41 -21.95 5.94 -9.44
CA GLY A 41 -21.88 6.23 -10.87
C GLY A 41 -22.09 5.01 -11.76
N ASP A 42 -22.24 3.80 -11.19
CA ASP A 42 -22.40 2.53 -11.88
C ASP A 42 -21.27 2.20 -12.87
N CYS A 43 -20.07 2.72 -12.64
CA CYS A 43 -18.88 2.58 -13.50
C CYS A 43 -17.85 1.60 -12.94
N LEU A 44 -16.82 1.25 -13.72
CA LEU A 44 -15.71 0.34 -13.37
C LEU A 44 -16.15 -1.08 -12.98
N LYS A 45 -17.29 -1.57 -13.47
CA LYS A 45 -17.90 -2.84 -13.04
C LYS A 45 -17.05 -4.09 -13.25
N GLY A 46 -16.12 -4.09 -14.13
CA GLY A 46 -15.25 -5.24 -14.39
C GLY A 46 -13.82 -5.04 -13.92
N ALA A 47 -13.51 -3.83 -13.50
CA ALA A 47 -12.17 -3.46 -13.10
C ALA A 47 -11.84 -4.01 -11.70
N LYS A 48 -10.57 -4.37 -11.51
CA LYS A 48 -10.03 -4.92 -10.27
C LYS A 48 -8.76 -4.17 -9.91
N ALA A 49 -8.55 -3.96 -8.63
CA ALA A 49 -7.30 -3.41 -8.09
C ALA A 49 -6.80 -4.32 -6.96
N ASN A 50 -5.54 -4.75 -7.07
CA ASN A 50 -4.90 -5.62 -6.10
C ASN A 50 -3.65 -4.91 -5.55
N VAL A 51 -3.34 -5.16 -4.31
CA VAL A 51 -2.18 -4.63 -3.61
C VAL A 51 -1.40 -5.79 -3.03
N ASP A 52 -0.11 -5.82 -3.31
CA ASP A 52 0.86 -6.75 -2.75
C ASP A 52 1.94 -5.93 -2.02
N ILE A 53 2.21 -6.25 -0.77
CA ILE A 53 3.21 -5.55 0.04
C ILE A 53 4.20 -6.56 0.58
N GLU A 54 5.48 -6.28 0.38
CA GLU A 54 6.58 -7.08 0.92
C GLU A 54 7.47 -6.22 1.82
N THR A 55 7.74 -6.69 3.04
CA THR A 55 8.71 -6.06 3.94
C THR A 55 10.10 -6.60 3.65
N VAL A 56 11.02 -5.72 3.25
CA VAL A 56 12.41 -6.04 2.95
C VAL A 56 13.33 -5.09 3.71
N ALA A 57 14.06 -5.62 4.69
CA ALA A 57 15.02 -4.87 5.52
C ALA A 57 14.39 -3.62 6.20
N GLY A 58 13.18 -3.77 6.75
CA GLY A 58 12.46 -2.72 7.47
C GLY A 58 11.82 -1.66 6.57
N LEU A 59 11.74 -1.90 5.27
CA LEU A 59 11.01 -1.06 4.32
C LEU A 59 10.01 -1.91 3.56
N GLN A 60 8.84 -1.36 3.28
CA GLN A 60 7.84 -2.02 2.48
C GLN A 60 7.96 -1.62 1.00
N ASN A 61 7.87 -2.62 0.13
CA ASN A 61 7.59 -2.43 -1.29
C ASN A 61 6.10 -2.73 -1.49
N MET A 62 5.34 -1.73 -1.92
CA MET A 62 3.92 -1.85 -2.23
C MET A 62 3.76 -1.85 -3.74
N ASP A 63 3.23 -2.91 -4.29
CA ASP A 63 2.88 -3.04 -5.70
C ASP A 63 1.36 -2.99 -5.84
N VAL A 64 0.87 -2.03 -6.61
CA VAL A 64 -0.56 -1.88 -6.91
C VAL A 64 -0.79 -2.18 -8.36
N THR A 65 -1.65 -3.15 -8.64
CA THR A 65 -2.00 -3.58 -9.99
C THR A 65 -3.49 -3.35 -10.26
N VAL A 66 -3.80 -2.69 -11.38
CA VAL A 66 -5.17 -2.51 -11.86
C VAL A 66 -5.37 -3.29 -13.14
N ASN A 67 -6.49 -4.02 -13.24
CA ASN A 67 -6.84 -4.84 -14.39
C ASN A 67 -8.26 -4.58 -14.84
N ASN A 68 -8.52 -4.75 -16.13
CA ASN A 68 -9.82 -4.51 -16.78
C ASN A 68 -10.38 -3.11 -16.51
N ALA A 69 -9.52 -2.15 -16.28
CA ALA A 69 -9.85 -0.74 -16.16
C ALA A 69 -10.01 -0.09 -17.56
N PRO A 70 -10.50 1.13 -17.65
CA PRO A 70 -10.43 1.90 -18.89
C PRO A 70 -8.97 2.00 -19.35
N LYS A 71 -8.76 1.94 -20.66
CA LYS A 71 -7.44 1.99 -21.29
C LYS A 71 -6.91 3.43 -21.33
N ASN A 72 -5.60 3.58 -21.29
CA ASN A 72 -4.91 4.87 -21.37
C ASN A 72 -5.52 5.88 -20.38
N THR A 73 -5.69 5.45 -19.15
CA THR A 73 -6.34 6.18 -18.06
C THR A 73 -5.35 6.30 -16.92
N GLU A 74 -5.14 7.52 -16.47
CA GLU A 74 -4.27 7.82 -15.35
C GLU A 74 -5.00 7.64 -14.02
N PHE A 75 -4.28 7.06 -13.07
CA PHE A 75 -4.72 6.89 -11.69
C PHE A 75 -3.65 7.39 -10.74
N GLU A 76 -4.08 7.96 -9.64
CA GLU A 76 -3.25 8.45 -8.55
C GLU A 76 -3.49 7.64 -7.30
N LEU A 77 -2.41 7.16 -6.69
CA LEU A 77 -2.40 6.36 -5.47
C LEU A 77 -2.17 7.24 -4.25
N PHE A 78 -3.05 7.08 -3.26
CA PHE A 78 -2.93 7.71 -1.95
C PHE A 78 -3.01 6.71 -0.82
N VAL A 79 -2.26 6.96 0.27
CA VAL A 79 -2.63 6.48 1.60
C VAL A 79 -3.59 7.48 2.22
N THR A 80 -4.59 6.98 2.95
CA THR A 80 -5.63 7.83 3.55
C THR A 80 -5.96 7.40 4.97
N GLN A 81 -6.40 8.34 5.79
CA GLN A 81 -6.87 8.03 7.15
C GLN A 81 -8.19 7.25 7.13
N GLN A 82 -9.09 7.60 6.21
CA GLN A 82 -10.40 6.98 6.03
C GLN A 82 -10.57 6.51 4.59
N PRO A 83 -11.22 5.36 4.35
CA PRO A 83 -11.39 4.84 2.99
C PRO A 83 -12.46 5.57 2.17
N ASN A 84 -13.31 6.36 2.83
CA ASN A 84 -14.42 7.11 2.25
C ASN A 84 -14.37 8.58 2.68
N SER A 85 -15.02 9.45 1.93
CA SER A 85 -15.16 10.87 2.31
C SER A 85 -15.96 11.04 3.61
N PRO A 86 -15.48 11.91 4.52
CA PRO A 86 -14.25 12.68 4.46
C PRO A 86 -13.02 11.80 4.72
N PHE A 87 -12.05 11.86 3.80
CA PHE A 87 -10.89 10.96 3.80
C PHE A 87 -9.91 11.20 4.96
N GLY A 88 -10.04 12.33 5.62
CA GLY A 88 -9.08 12.75 6.64
C GLY A 88 -7.73 13.11 6.03
N ILE A 89 -6.67 12.82 6.75
CA ILE A 89 -5.30 13.01 6.27
C ILE A 89 -5.06 12.03 5.12
N SER A 90 -4.56 12.57 4.01
CA SER A 90 -4.26 11.80 2.81
C SER A 90 -2.88 12.17 2.30
N TRP A 91 -2.15 11.17 1.81
CA TRP A 91 -0.78 11.33 1.38
C TRP A 91 -0.58 10.69 0.01
N TYR A 92 -0.17 11.48 -0.98
CA TYR A 92 0.15 11.01 -2.33
C TYR A 92 1.35 10.05 -2.32
N GLN A 93 1.25 8.98 -3.09
CA GLN A 93 2.31 8.00 -3.26
C GLN A 93 2.89 8.00 -4.67
N ALA A 94 2.04 7.85 -5.66
CA ALA A 94 2.46 7.73 -7.06
C ALA A 94 1.26 7.86 -7.99
N ASP A 95 1.55 8.06 -9.26
CA ASP A 95 0.64 7.95 -10.38
C ASP A 95 1.07 6.86 -11.35
N PHE A 96 0.15 6.38 -12.15
CA PHE A 96 0.38 5.42 -13.22
C PHE A 96 -0.74 5.45 -14.25
N GLU A 97 -0.42 5.02 -15.46
CA GLU A 97 -1.37 4.95 -16.57
C GLU A 97 -1.66 3.49 -16.95
N THR A 98 -2.92 3.19 -17.24
CA THR A 98 -3.29 1.89 -17.82
C THR A 98 -2.95 1.82 -19.30
N ASN A 99 -2.49 0.68 -19.75
CA ASN A 99 -2.19 0.41 -21.13
C ASN A 99 -3.47 0.17 -21.98
N ASN A 100 -3.27 -0.16 -23.27
CA ASN A 100 -4.35 -0.44 -24.21
C ASN A 100 -5.22 -1.67 -23.85
N GLN A 101 -4.81 -2.48 -22.91
CA GLN A 101 -5.54 -3.62 -22.37
C GLN A 101 -6.28 -3.31 -21.06
N GLY A 102 -6.15 -2.09 -20.55
CA GLY A 102 -6.71 -1.69 -19.27
C GLY A 102 -5.96 -2.28 -18.07
N HIS A 103 -4.68 -2.58 -18.25
CA HIS A 103 -3.77 -3.01 -17.21
C HIS A 103 -2.81 -1.86 -16.88
N GLY A 104 -2.62 -1.59 -15.60
CA GLY A 104 -1.65 -0.64 -15.08
C GLY A 104 -1.07 -1.14 -13.76
N GLU A 105 0.14 -0.73 -13.46
CA GLU A 105 0.83 -1.07 -12.23
C GLU A 105 1.70 0.09 -11.75
N VAL A 106 1.86 0.16 -10.44
CA VAL A 106 2.77 1.11 -9.79
C VAL A 106 3.38 0.48 -8.55
N SER A 107 4.64 0.79 -8.32
CA SER A 107 5.36 0.39 -7.12
C SER A 107 5.73 1.61 -6.29
N ALA A 108 5.42 1.57 -5.01
CA ALA A 108 5.85 2.56 -4.03
C ALA A 108 6.72 1.87 -2.97
N ARG A 109 7.81 2.52 -2.59
CA ARG A 109 8.69 2.02 -1.54
C ARG A 109 8.78 3.02 -0.40
N GLY A 110 8.48 2.55 0.81
CA GLY A 110 8.46 3.43 1.98
C GLY A 110 8.24 2.67 3.28
N ILE A 111 7.74 3.40 4.25
CA ILE A 111 7.21 2.85 5.50
C ILE A 111 5.69 2.99 5.41
N PHE A 112 4.99 1.88 5.57
CA PHE A 112 3.54 1.81 5.63
C PHE A 112 3.12 1.14 6.95
N GLY A 113 1.83 1.06 7.21
CA GLY A 113 1.34 0.45 8.43
C GLY A 113 1.28 1.40 9.62
N GLU A 114 1.39 0.86 10.81
CA GLU A 114 1.28 1.64 12.06
C GLU A 114 2.44 2.62 12.25
N GLU A 115 3.60 2.34 11.67
CA GLU A 115 4.75 3.24 11.69
C GLU A 115 4.58 4.47 10.76
N LEU A 116 3.62 4.45 9.85
CA LEU A 116 3.23 5.62 9.07
C LEU A 116 2.16 6.40 9.81
N PHE A 117 2.58 7.34 10.62
CA PHE A 117 1.68 8.22 11.34
C PHE A 117 2.08 9.68 11.20
N LEU A 118 1.14 10.55 11.49
CA LEU A 118 1.30 12.00 11.46
C LEU A 118 0.75 12.57 12.75
N PHE A 119 1.45 13.54 13.29
CA PHE A 119 0.82 14.47 14.20
C PHE A 119 0.16 15.54 13.38
N ALA A 120 -1.17 15.56 13.39
CA ALA A 120 -1.96 16.53 12.63
C ALA A 120 -2.34 17.70 13.53
N PRO A 121 -1.49 18.70 13.65
CA PRO A 121 -1.67 19.77 14.62
C PRO A 121 -2.89 20.65 14.32
N GLY A 122 -3.46 20.55 13.13
CA GLY A 122 -4.58 21.39 12.75
C GLY A 122 -4.27 22.88 12.94
N SER A 123 -4.98 23.51 13.86
CA SER A 123 -4.78 24.92 14.19
C SER A 123 -3.88 25.16 15.42
N VAL A 124 -3.27 24.15 15.98
CA VAL A 124 -2.38 24.28 17.14
C VAL A 124 -0.92 24.35 16.72
N ASN A 125 -0.11 25.03 17.52
CA ASN A 125 1.33 25.05 17.30
C ASN A 125 1.92 23.64 17.49
N ALA A 126 2.96 23.34 16.74
CA ALA A 126 3.72 22.11 16.95
C ALA A 126 4.25 22.05 18.38
N PRO A 127 4.19 20.89 19.03
CA PRO A 127 4.78 20.72 20.35
C PRO A 127 6.29 20.96 20.30
N GLN A 128 6.84 21.40 21.42
CA GLN A 128 8.30 21.41 21.57
C GLN A 128 8.74 20.00 21.88
N VAL A 129 9.43 19.39 20.93
CA VAL A 129 9.90 18.01 21.06
C VAL A 129 11.17 17.99 21.87
N ASP A 130 11.12 17.32 23.00
CA ASP A 130 12.26 16.95 23.83
C ASP A 130 12.08 15.50 24.33
N ASP A 131 13.02 15.00 25.11
CA ASP A 131 12.99 13.63 25.62
C ASP A 131 11.82 13.32 26.60
N GLN A 132 11.03 14.30 26.95
CA GLN A 132 9.84 14.18 27.80
C GLN A 132 8.56 14.58 27.08
N ASP A 133 8.61 14.83 25.79
CA ASP A 133 7.50 15.41 25.04
C ASP A 133 6.25 14.55 25.09
N ALA A 134 6.37 13.23 24.91
CA ALA A 134 5.26 12.31 24.99
C ALA A 134 4.53 12.32 26.35
N ALA A 135 5.24 12.61 27.44
CA ALA A 135 4.67 12.75 28.77
C ALA A 135 3.99 14.10 28.99
N THR A 136 4.48 15.15 28.31
CA THR A 136 4.02 16.52 28.49
C THR A 136 2.99 16.98 27.48
N ASN A 137 2.89 16.30 26.34
CA ASN A 137 1.94 16.58 25.25
C ASN A 137 1.02 15.40 24.93
N PRO A 138 0.30 14.82 25.92
CA PRO A 138 -0.53 13.65 25.69
C PRO A 138 -1.77 13.93 24.82
N ALA A 139 -2.02 15.19 24.47
CA ALA A 139 -3.14 15.58 23.59
C ALA A 139 -2.84 15.39 22.09
N PHE A 140 -1.62 15.05 21.73
CA PHE A 140 -1.20 14.84 20.36
C PHE A 140 -1.11 13.33 20.05
N ASP A 141 -2.25 12.70 19.89
CA ASP A 141 -2.28 11.31 19.44
C ASP A 141 -1.85 11.22 17.97
N PRO A 142 -1.06 10.20 17.60
CA PRO A 142 -0.72 9.97 16.21
C PRO A 142 -1.97 9.64 15.38
N VAL A 143 -2.00 10.16 14.17
CA VAL A 143 -3.02 9.84 13.18
C VAL A 143 -2.44 8.89 12.17
N HIS A 144 -2.97 7.68 12.11
CA HIS A 144 -2.54 6.66 11.16
C HIS A 144 -3.30 6.77 9.84
N THR A 145 -2.59 6.51 8.75
CA THR A 145 -3.15 6.45 7.39
C THR A 145 -3.10 5.02 6.89
N LEU A 146 -4.04 4.20 7.38
CA LEU A 146 -4.05 2.74 7.18
C LEU A 146 -4.86 2.28 5.97
N HIS A 147 -5.35 3.22 5.17
CA HIS A 147 -6.17 2.93 4.00
C HIS A 147 -5.48 3.37 2.71
N LEU A 148 -5.93 2.78 1.59
CA LEU A 148 -5.53 3.16 0.24
C LEU A 148 -6.74 3.64 -0.57
N GLY A 149 -6.47 4.56 -1.47
CA GLY A 149 -7.40 5.01 -2.49
C GLY A 149 -6.70 5.27 -3.81
N LEU A 150 -7.40 4.97 -4.90
CA LEU A 150 -7.02 5.37 -6.25
C LEU A 150 -8.02 6.39 -6.76
N TRP A 151 -7.53 7.50 -7.28
CA TRP A 151 -8.32 8.52 -7.96
C TRP A 151 -8.04 8.49 -9.45
N PHE A 152 -8.98 8.93 -10.27
CA PHE A 152 -8.65 9.28 -11.64
C PHE A 152 -7.79 10.55 -11.63
N GLY A 153 -6.69 10.57 -12.35
CA GLY A 153 -5.83 11.75 -12.48
C GLY A 153 -6.51 12.92 -13.21
N ASP A 154 -7.53 12.63 -14.04
CA ASP A 154 -8.30 13.64 -14.76
C ASP A 154 -9.81 13.37 -14.67
N PRO A 155 -10.65 14.39 -14.40
CA PRO A 155 -12.11 14.27 -14.43
C PRO A 155 -12.67 13.83 -15.78
N LYS A 156 -11.96 14.12 -16.86
CA LYS A 156 -12.32 13.68 -18.21
C LYS A 156 -12.17 12.15 -18.32
N ASP A 157 -11.09 11.59 -17.79
CA ASP A 157 -10.87 10.14 -17.79
C ASP A 157 -11.95 9.42 -16.98
N ALA A 158 -12.32 9.96 -15.84
CA ALA A 158 -13.47 9.48 -15.07
C ALA A 158 -14.76 9.47 -15.90
N LYS A 159 -15.02 10.55 -16.63
CA LYS A 159 -16.20 10.70 -17.49
C LYS A 159 -16.15 9.73 -18.68
N ASP A 160 -15.01 9.57 -19.32
CA ASP A 160 -14.81 8.65 -20.44
C ASP A 160 -14.97 7.18 -19.99
N ALA A 161 -14.66 6.88 -18.74
CA ALA A 161 -14.94 5.60 -18.07
C ALA A 161 -16.41 5.39 -17.69
N GLY A 162 -17.29 6.34 -17.98
CA GLY A 162 -18.70 6.30 -17.60
C GLY A 162 -18.97 6.68 -16.14
N CYS A 163 -17.98 7.20 -15.44
CA CYS A 163 -18.09 7.70 -14.07
C CYS A 163 -18.52 9.17 -14.04
N SER A 164 -18.64 9.74 -12.85
CA SER A 164 -18.85 11.17 -12.67
C SER A 164 -17.58 11.94 -13.02
N GLY A 165 -17.68 12.96 -13.87
CA GLY A 165 -16.61 13.90 -14.16
C GLY A 165 -16.46 15.01 -13.13
N LYS A 166 -16.75 14.72 -11.85
CA LYS A 166 -16.56 15.66 -10.75
C LYS A 166 -15.07 15.84 -10.46
N VAL A 167 -14.64 17.10 -10.35
CA VAL A 167 -13.30 17.45 -9.90
C VAL A 167 -13.16 17.21 -8.40
N THR A 168 -12.03 16.69 -7.97
CA THR A 168 -11.62 16.55 -6.58
C THR A 168 -10.24 17.17 -6.35
N GLN A 169 -9.78 17.23 -5.12
CA GLN A 169 -8.51 17.85 -4.73
C GLN A 169 -7.33 16.89 -4.66
N PHE A 170 -7.50 15.68 -5.18
CA PHE A 170 -6.51 14.59 -5.02
C PHE A 170 -5.46 14.59 -6.13
N ASP A 171 -4.90 15.73 -6.41
CA ASP A 171 -3.67 15.94 -7.18
C ASP A 171 -2.98 17.25 -6.76
N GLY A 172 -1.80 17.51 -7.33
CA GLY A 172 -1.00 18.68 -6.96
C GLY A 172 -1.59 20.02 -7.37
N ASP A 173 -2.48 20.06 -8.35
CA ASP A 173 -3.17 21.24 -8.86
C ASP A 173 -4.69 21.24 -8.58
N HIS A 174 -5.17 20.24 -7.80
CA HIS A 174 -6.56 20.12 -7.36
C HIS A 174 -7.56 19.81 -8.46
N GLU A 175 -7.16 19.08 -9.48
CA GLU A 175 -7.96 18.79 -10.66
C GLU A 175 -8.22 17.29 -10.89
N ALA A 176 -7.86 16.41 -9.96
CA ALA A 176 -8.15 14.98 -10.05
C ALA A 176 -9.64 14.69 -10.25
N GLY A 177 -9.94 13.54 -10.84
CA GLY A 177 -11.29 13.02 -10.95
C GLY A 177 -11.81 12.45 -9.63
N ILE A 178 -12.84 11.64 -9.68
CA ILE A 178 -13.39 10.98 -8.50
C ILE A 178 -12.51 9.82 -8.05
N GLN A 179 -12.66 9.41 -6.79
CA GLN A 179 -12.07 8.16 -6.33
C GLN A 179 -12.62 6.98 -7.12
N ALA A 180 -11.73 6.17 -7.68
CA ALA A 180 -12.03 4.98 -8.48
C ALA A 180 -12.13 3.72 -7.59
N PHE A 181 -11.08 3.47 -6.79
CA PHE A 181 -10.99 2.33 -5.88
C PHE A 181 -10.64 2.79 -4.47
N SER A 182 -11.01 1.97 -3.48
CA SER A 182 -10.64 2.20 -2.08
C SER A 182 -10.61 0.88 -1.30
N THR A 183 -9.98 0.91 -0.16
CA THR A 183 -10.00 -0.18 0.83
C THR A 183 -11.21 -0.12 1.77
N ARG A 184 -12.37 0.37 1.30
CA ARG A 184 -13.60 0.49 2.09
C ARG A 184 -14.25 -0.84 2.48
N ASN A 185 -13.74 -1.95 1.99
CA ASN A 185 -14.06 -3.32 2.43
C ASN A 185 -13.40 -3.68 3.75
N PHE A 186 -12.53 -2.83 4.28
CA PHE A 186 -11.93 -2.95 5.61
C PHE A 186 -12.59 -1.97 6.60
N PRO A 187 -12.49 -2.22 7.93
CA PRO A 187 -13.03 -1.32 8.94
C PRO A 187 -12.41 0.09 8.85
N ALA A 188 -13.21 1.12 9.00
CA ALA A 188 -12.78 2.52 8.78
C ALA A 188 -11.62 2.99 9.69
N LEU A 189 -11.46 2.39 10.87
CA LEU A 189 -10.38 2.74 11.80
C LEU A 189 -9.22 1.72 11.80
N ASN A 190 -9.33 0.68 10.99
CA ASN A 190 -8.31 -0.37 10.90
C ASN A 190 -8.25 -0.86 9.46
N GLY A 191 -7.55 -0.11 8.63
CA GLY A 191 -7.34 -0.44 7.22
C GLY A 191 -6.32 -1.57 7.04
N PRO A 192 -6.19 -2.10 5.82
CA PRO A 192 -5.33 -3.26 5.55
C PRO A 192 -3.84 -3.00 5.80
N LEU A 193 -3.40 -1.73 5.79
CA LEU A 193 -2.02 -1.39 6.10
C LEU A 193 -1.67 -1.60 7.58
N GLY A 194 -2.66 -1.64 8.49
CA GLY A 194 -2.46 -1.97 9.90
C GLY A 194 -2.12 -3.44 10.15
N GLU A 195 -2.20 -4.29 9.13
CA GLU A 195 -1.81 -5.71 9.21
C GLU A 195 -0.34 -5.95 8.84
N ILE A 196 0.36 -4.90 8.42
CA ILE A 196 1.79 -4.97 8.11
C ILE A 196 2.55 -5.07 9.42
N THR A 197 3.35 -6.11 9.56
CA THR A 197 4.25 -6.31 10.71
C THR A 197 5.68 -5.96 10.30
N ASP A 198 6.43 -5.34 11.23
CA ASP A 198 7.85 -4.96 11.03
C ASP A 198 8.81 -6.14 11.28
#